data_6375387ed2292d583f892083bc8c8900
#
_entry.id   6375387ed2292d583f892083bc8c8900
#
_cell.length_a   1.000
_cell.length_b   1.000
_cell.length_c   1.000
_cell.angle_alpha   90.00
_cell.angle_beta   90.00
_cell.angle_gamma   90.00
#
_symmetry.space_group_name_H-M   'P 1'
#
loop_
_entity.id
_entity.type
_entity.pdbx_description
1 polymer ?
#
loop_
_entity_poly.entity_id
_entity_poly.type
_entity_poly.pdbx_seq_one_letter_code
_entity_poly.pdbx_strand_id
1 'polypeptide(L)'
;MFVTLENHFRDMCDIEFTIEQGKLWMLQTRVGKRTATAALRIAIEMVEEGLITREEAVGRIDPAQLDQLLHPQFDSSKKYEALACGLNASPGAAVGEVVFSSDDAVARANEGHKVILVRWETNPDDLKGMVAAEGILTSHGGKTSHAAVIARGMGTPCVCGVERFRIDAAEKVVRIEGSDRVLHEGDIISIDGTQGIVVDGPVDLVSAELTGDLDTILSWADEIRLDETCGHANHVRVNADNPEDAELALEFGAEAIGLCRTEHMFLGDRKNIIQSFILSDDEAVKQQALADLLKVQTEDFLAMFKTMSGRDVVVRLLDPPLHEFLDNPRELEVAITKKEAAGASEEELAVLRARLRRIDGMVESNPMLGLRGVRLSVVFGDLPLMQVRAVATAAARLIKDGVDPRPEIMVPLVSITAEHVQTREVIERVIAEVSAEEGVELNIPVGTMLELPRACMVADEIAHHADFFCFGTNDLTQTTFGFSRDDAEAKFIPLYMHKKLSLIHISE
;
A
#
# COMPACT_ATOMS: atom_id res chain seq x y z
N MET A 1 30.29 -39.26 2.22
CA MET A 1 29.75 -38.68 3.46
C MET A 1 28.85 -37.52 3.15
N PHE A 2 29.32 -36.43 2.52
CA PHE A 2 28.49 -35.28 2.17
C PHE A 2 27.26 -35.69 1.37
N VAL A 3 27.44 -36.32 0.24
CA VAL A 3 26.34 -36.81 -0.61
C VAL A 3 25.37 -37.74 0.14
N THR A 4 25.87 -38.56 1.08
CA THR A 4 25.01 -39.45 1.90
C THR A 4 24.10 -38.62 2.84
N LEU A 5 24.63 -37.54 3.43
CA LEU A 5 23.89 -36.67 4.33
C LEU A 5 22.90 -35.80 3.57
N GLU A 6 23.32 -35.17 2.47
CA GLU A 6 22.44 -34.39 1.61
C GLU A 6 21.27 -35.22 1.06
N ASN A 7 21.53 -36.42 0.57
CA ASN A 7 20.47 -37.34 0.16
C ASN A 7 19.53 -37.75 1.31
N HIS A 8 20.07 -37.91 2.54
CA HIS A 8 19.26 -38.28 3.70
C HIS A 8 18.39 -37.13 4.21
N PHE A 9 18.96 -35.93 4.37
CA PHE A 9 18.24 -34.75 4.83
C PHE A 9 17.48 -34.04 3.69
N ARG A 10 17.81 -34.34 2.46
CA ARG A 10 17.31 -33.67 1.26
C ARG A 10 17.49 -32.15 1.35
N ASP A 11 18.63 -31.72 1.91
CA ASP A 11 18.98 -30.30 2.08
C ASP A 11 20.51 -30.13 2.19
N MET A 12 20.98 -28.89 1.96
CA MET A 12 22.37 -28.53 2.20
C MET A 12 22.71 -28.66 3.68
N CYS A 13 23.78 -29.41 3.97
CA CYS A 13 24.20 -29.71 5.33
C CYS A 13 25.49 -28.98 5.72
N ASP A 14 25.47 -28.36 6.88
CA ASP A 14 26.64 -27.88 7.59
C ASP A 14 27.15 -28.99 8.49
N ILE A 15 28.43 -29.40 8.31
CA ILE A 15 28.99 -30.59 8.90
C ILE A 15 30.28 -30.28 9.66
N GLU A 16 30.32 -30.67 10.91
CA GLU A 16 31.51 -30.61 11.73
C GLU A 16 32.12 -32.03 11.84
N PHE A 17 33.44 -32.16 11.57
CA PHE A 17 34.15 -33.41 11.69
C PHE A 17 35.60 -33.22 12.16
N THR A 18 36.18 -34.26 12.66
CA THR A 18 37.61 -34.32 12.96
C THR A 18 38.27 -35.53 12.34
N ILE A 19 39.57 -35.48 12.16
CA ILE A 19 40.35 -36.61 11.67
C ILE A 19 41.39 -36.97 12.74
N GLU A 20 41.29 -38.18 13.26
CA GLU A 20 42.22 -38.74 14.22
C GLU A 20 42.78 -40.09 13.73
N GLN A 21 44.09 -40.22 13.69
CA GLN A 21 44.79 -41.40 13.22
C GLN A 21 44.34 -41.89 11.82
N GLY A 22 44.08 -40.94 10.91
CA GLY A 22 43.63 -41.24 9.56
C GLY A 22 42.13 -41.67 9.45
N LYS A 23 41.40 -41.65 10.56
CA LYS A 23 39.96 -41.97 10.60
C LYS A 23 39.18 -40.70 10.77
N LEU A 24 38.14 -40.51 9.95
CA LEU A 24 37.20 -39.42 10.03
C LEU A 24 36.13 -39.70 11.08
N TRP A 25 35.88 -38.73 11.94
CA TRP A 25 34.85 -38.73 12.98
C TRP A 25 33.88 -37.59 12.74
N MET A 26 32.60 -37.92 12.51
CA MET A 26 31.54 -36.94 12.46
C MET A 26 31.22 -36.45 13.86
N LEU A 27 31.21 -35.13 14.07
CA LEU A 27 30.87 -34.50 15.34
C LEU A 27 29.46 -33.96 15.36
N GLN A 28 29.07 -33.26 14.29
CA GLN A 28 27.74 -32.66 14.17
C GLN A 28 27.33 -32.55 12.71
N THR A 29 26.03 -32.63 12.47
CA THR A 29 25.38 -32.27 11.21
C THR A 29 24.14 -31.41 11.53
N ARG A 30 23.92 -30.38 10.73
CA ARG A 30 22.75 -29.51 10.80
C ARG A 30 22.41 -28.98 9.40
N VAL A 31 21.16 -28.55 9.20
CA VAL A 31 20.78 -27.78 8.00
C VAL A 31 21.57 -26.49 7.97
N GLY A 32 22.23 -26.19 6.86
CA GLY A 32 23.07 -25.01 6.70
C GLY A 32 22.25 -23.72 6.78
N LYS A 33 22.70 -22.80 7.62
CA LYS A 33 22.16 -21.43 7.64
C LYS A 33 22.58 -20.72 6.35
N ARG A 34 21.65 -19.96 5.75
CA ARG A 34 21.87 -19.34 4.44
C ARG A 34 21.21 -17.95 4.36
N THR A 35 21.78 -17.07 3.54
CA THR A 35 21.16 -15.81 3.17
C THR A 35 20.02 -16.05 2.17
N ALA A 36 19.16 -15.07 1.94
CA ALA A 36 18.07 -15.15 0.95
C ALA A 36 18.59 -15.54 -0.45
N THR A 37 19.63 -14.87 -0.93
CA THR A 37 20.26 -15.18 -2.23
C THR A 37 20.80 -16.61 -2.29
N ALA A 38 21.48 -17.07 -1.22
CA ALA A 38 21.97 -18.45 -1.16
C ALA A 38 20.82 -19.46 -1.09
N ALA A 39 19.70 -19.13 -0.44
CA ALA A 39 18.53 -20.00 -0.38
C ALA A 39 17.92 -20.25 -1.76
N LEU A 40 17.78 -19.21 -2.59
CA LEU A 40 17.33 -19.33 -3.96
C LEU A 40 18.26 -20.23 -4.78
N ARG A 41 19.56 -19.91 -4.77
CA ARG A 41 20.56 -20.67 -5.54
C ARG A 41 20.61 -22.14 -5.16
N ILE A 42 20.63 -22.44 -3.86
CA ILE A 42 20.64 -23.82 -3.35
C ILE A 42 19.38 -24.57 -3.75
N ALA A 43 18.21 -23.93 -3.66
CA ALA A 43 16.94 -24.57 -4.05
C ALA A 43 16.94 -24.94 -5.54
N ILE A 44 17.45 -24.07 -6.42
CA ILE A 44 17.56 -24.33 -7.86
C ILE A 44 18.55 -25.47 -8.12
N GLU A 45 19.75 -25.40 -7.57
CA GLU A 45 20.76 -26.45 -7.76
C GLU A 45 20.26 -27.82 -7.27
N MET A 46 19.54 -27.89 -6.15
CA MET A 46 18.97 -29.14 -5.65
C MET A 46 17.88 -29.70 -6.57
N VAL A 47 17.13 -28.87 -7.29
CA VAL A 47 16.18 -29.32 -8.34
C VAL A 47 16.96 -29.84 -9.54
N GLU A 48 17.99 -29.13 -10.00
CA GLU A 48 18.85 -29.52 -11.10
C GLU A 48 19.56 -30.88 -10.84
N GLU A 49 19.97 -31.11 -9.59
CA GLU A 49 20.57 -32.36 -9.12
C GLU A 49 19.54 -33.49 -8.88
N GLY A 50 18.23 -33.19 -8.98
CA GLY A 50 17.16 -34.17 -8.78
C GLY A 50 16.95 -34.57 -7.31
N LEU A 51 17.42 -33.80 -6.35
CA LEU A 51 17.26 -34.05 -4.91
C LEU A 51 15.85 -33.68 -4.41
N ILE A 52 15.27 -32.62 -4.98
CA ILE A 52 13.94 -32.10 -4.63
C ILE A 52 13.14 -31.77 -5.91
N THR A 53 11.82 -31.63 -5.78
CA THR A 53 10.96 -31.15 -6.87
C THR A 53 10.91 -29.63 -6.89
N ARG A 54 10.33 -29.02 -7.94
CA ARG A 54 10.12 -27.56 -8.05
C ARG A 54 9.16 -27.06 -6.97
N GLU A 55 8.10 -27.84 -6.69
CA GLU A 55 7.13 -27.53 -5.63
C GLU A 55 7.80 -27.53 -4.25
N GLU A 56 8.67 -28.49 -3.99
CA GLU A 56 9.44 -28.54 -2.76
C GLU A 56 10.43 -27.36 -2.67
N ALA A 57 11.05 -26.96 -3.78
CA ALA A 57 11.96 -25.82 -3.85
C ALA A 57 11.24 -24.51 -3.51
N VAL A 58 10.11 -24.24 -4.16
CA VAL A 58 9.27 -23.06 -3.91
C VAL A 58 8.78 -23.05 -2.45
N GLY A 59 8.31 -24.19 -1.93
CA GLY A 59 7.83 -24.30 -0.55
C GLY A 59 8.90 -24.14 0.53
N ARG A 60 10.19 -24.15 0.17
CA ARG A 60 11.32 -23.92 1.12
C ARG A 60 11.74 -22.46 1.21
N ILE A 61 11.34 -21.63 0.27
CA ILE A 61 11.67 -20.21 0.26
C ILE A 61 10.69 -19.49 1.18
N ASP A 62 11.23 -18.82 2.19
CA ASP A 62 10.45 -17.94 3.06
C ASP A 62 10.15 -16.62 2.32
N PRO A 63 8.88 -16.28 2.06
CA PRO A 63 8.52 -15.03 1.38
C PRO A 63 9.08 -13.79 2.06
N ALA A 64 9.19 -13.78 3.39
CA ALA A 64 9.78 -12.66 4.13
C ALA A 64 11.26 -12.42 3.80
N GLN A 65 11.98 -13.44 3.32
CA GLN A 65 13.35 -13.28 2.86
C GLN A 65 13.41 -12.65 1.45
N LEU A 66 12.38 -12.82 0.63
CA LEU A 66 12.33 -12.25 -0.71
C LEU A 66 12.18 -10.72 -0.66
N ASP A 67 11.46 -10.17 0.32
CA ASP A 67 11.36 -8.74 0.52
C ASP A 67 12.72 -8.06 0.59
N GLN A 68 13.70 -8.73 1.20
CA GLN A 68 15.07 -8.21 1.29
C GLN A 68 15.76 -8.10 -0.07
N LEU A 69 15.37 -8.93 -1.03
CA LEU A 69 15.94 -8.96 -2.39
C LEU A 69 15.26 -7.96 -3.33
N LEU A 70 14.06 -7.49 -2.98
CA LEU A 70 13.28 -6.55 -3.78
C LEU A 70 13.65 -5.08 -3.53
N HIS A 71 14.51 -4.81 -2.55
CA HIS A 71 14.96 -3.45 -2.23
C HIS A 71 16.40 -3.20 -2.72
N PRO A 72 16.76 -1.95 -3.09
CA PRO A 72 18.14 -1.59 -3.36
C PRO A 72 19.07 -2.01 -2.22
N GLN A 73 20.25 -2.47 -2.54
CA GLN A 73 21.26 -2.92 -1.57
C GLN A 73 22.60 -2.24 -1.84
N PHE A 74 23.46 -2.20 -0.85
CA PHE A 74 24.85 -1.80 -1.08
C PHE A 74 25.56 -2.82 -1.97
N ASP A 75 26.38 -2.36 -2.90
CA ASP A 75 27.19 -3.22 -3.74
C ASP A 75 28.17 -4.05 -2.88
N SER A 76 27.85 -5.34 -2.70
CA SER A 76 28.61 -6.27 -1.87
C SER A 76 30.03 -6.56 -2.39
N SER A 77 30.35 -6.18 -3.63
CA SER A 77 31.70 -6.30 -4.19
C SER A 77 32.67 -5.27 -3.60
N LYS A 78 32.16 -4.20 -2.95
CA LYS A 78 32.90 -3.11 -2.33
C LYS A 78 32.91 -3.25 -0.81
N LYS A 79 33.98 -2.76 -0.20
CA LYS A 79 34.08 -2.70 1.26
C LYS A 79 33.70 -1.30 1.72
N TYR A 80 32.80 -1.21 2.66
CA TYR A 80 32.36 0.02 3.30
C TYR A 80 32.75 0.02 4.78
N GLU A 81 33.17 1.17 5.28
CA GLU A 81 33.42 1.35 6.70
C GLU A 81 32.16 1.95 7.34
N ALA A 82 31.57 1.21 8.27
CA ALA A 82 30.38 1.67 8.96
C ALA A 82 30.74 2.82 9.92
N LEU A 83 30.13 3.98 9.71
CA LEU A 83 30.22 5.12 10.62
C LEU A 83 29.54 4.82 11.95
N ALA A 84 28.40 4.15 11.88
CA ALA A 84 27.63 3.69 13.03
C ALA A 84 26.73 2.51 12.64
N CYS A 85 26.24 1.79 13.67
CA CYS A 85 25.27 0.72 13.52
C CYS A 85 24.05 1.01 14.39
N GLY A 86 22.89 0.61 13.90
CA GLY A 86 21.61 0.67 14.59
C GLY A 86 20.81 -0.62 14.37
N LEU A 87 19.51 -0.56 14.61
CA LEU A 87 18.60 -1.66 14.39
C LEU A 87 18.10 -1.63 12.93
N ASN A 88 18.08 -2.77 12.29
CA ASN A 88 17.46 -2.97 10.98
C ASN A 88 15.93 -2.88 11.11
N ALA A 89 15.40 -1.70 10.82
CA ALA A 89 13.99 -1.37 11.07
C ALA A 89 13.09 -1.54 9.84
N SER A 90 13.57 -1.16 8.66
CA SER A 90 12.93 -1.41 7.36
C SER A 90 14.00 -1.74 6.33
N PRO A 91 13.84 -2.80 5.51
CA PRO A 91 14.87 -3.26 4.59
C PRO A 91 15.14 -2.26 3.46
N GLY A 92 16.28 -2.46 2.77
CA GLY A 92 16.73 -1.64 1.66
C GLY A 92 17.85 -0.71 2.02
N ALA A 93 18.45 -0.09 0.99
CA ALA A 93 19.51 0.89 1.12
C ALA A 93 19.13 2.21 0.46
N ALA A 94 19.57 3.31 1.07
CA ALA A 94 19.32 4.65 0.55
C ALA A 94 20.58 5.52 0.67
N VAL A 95 20.71 6.47 -0.25
CA VAL A 95 21.76 7.49 -0.28
C VAL A 95 21.09 8.85 -0.41
N GLY A 96 21.46 9.80 0.45
CA GLY A 96 20.89 11.13 0.40
C GLY A 96 21.53 12.12 1.35
N GLU A 97 21.08 13.36 1.23
CA GLU A 97 21.49 14.48 2.08
C GLU A 97 20.81 14.38 3.45
N VAL A 98 21.55 14.62 4.50
CA VAL A 98 21.03 14.69 5.87
C VAL A 98 20.10 15.88 6.00
N VAL A 99 18.86 15.65 6.46
CA VAL A 99 17.89 16.69 6.82
C VAL A 99 17.30 16.40 8.20
N PHE A 100 17.04 17.47 8.98
CA PHE A 100 16.64 17.35 10.39
C PHE A 100 15.18 17.67 10.67
N SER A 101 14.44 18.17 9.69
CA SER A 101 13.02 18.47 9.85
C SER A 101 12.19 17.90 8.70
N SER A 102 10.91 17.64 8.98
CA SER A 102 9.93 17.20 7.99
C SER A 102 9.78 18.23 6.85
N ASP A 103 9.75 19.51 7.20
CA ASP A 103 9.58 20.60 6.22
C ASP A 103 10.82 20.72 5.32
N ASP A 104 12.04 20.62 5.87
CA ASP A 104 13.29 20.64 5.08
C ASP A 104 13.35 19.41 4.16
N ALA A 105 12.90 18.23 4.60
CA ALA A 105 12.84 17.02 3.78
C ALA A 105 11.93 17.23 2.56
N VAL A 106 10.72 17.74 2.77
CA VAL A 106 9.77 18.04 1.69
C VAL A 106 10.32 19.11 0.73
N ALA A 107 10.89 20.20 1.27
CA ALA A 107 11.44 21.29 0.45
C ALA A 107 12.58 20.79 -0.46
N ARG A 108 13.55 20.06 0.11
CA ARG A 108 14.69 19.52 -0.64
C ARG A 108 14.28 18.46 -1.66
N ALA A 109 13.34 17.57 -1.30
CA ALA A 109 12.83 16.57 -2.22
C ALA A 109 12.12 17.22 -3.42
N ASN A 110 11.34 18.28 -3.20
CA ASN A 110 10.69 19.04 -4.27
C ASN A 110 11.70 19.77 -5.18
N GLU A 111 12.91 20.07 -4.71
CA GLU A 111 14.03 20.60 -5.50
C GLU A 111 14.77 19.50 -6.27
N GLY A 112 14.38 18.23 -6.12
CA GLY A 112 14.98 17.07 -6.78
C GLY A 112 16.18 16.46 -6.05
N HIS A 113 16.40 16.83 -4.79
CA HIS A 113 17.42 16.23 -3.95
C HIS A 113 16.94 14.94 -3.31
N LYS A 114 17.81 13.94 -3.24
CA LYS A 114 17.58 12.74 -2.42
C LYS A 114 17.95 13.05 -0.99
N VAL A 115 17.05 12.80 -0.05
CA VAL A 115 17.24 13.17 1.34
C VAL A 115 17.08 11.98 2.28
N ILE A 116 17.82 11.99 3.39
CA ILE A 116 17.66 11.07 4.52
C ILE A 116 17.19 11.89 5.71
N LEU A 117 15.98 11.58 6.20
CA LEU A 117 15.41 12.24 7.37
C LEU A 117 16.06 11.70 8.65
N VAL A 118 16.78 12.56 9.36
CA VAL A 118 17.52 12.21 10.57
C VAL A 118 16.85 12.84 11.79
N ARG A 119 16.32 11.99 12.69
CA ARG A 119 15.59 12.43 13.89
C ARG A 119 16.11 11.74 15.13
N TRP A 120 15.94 12.36 16.29
CA TRP A 120 16.11 11.64 17.55
C TRP A 120 15.10 10.50 17.66
N GLU A 121 13.83 10.80 17.40
CA GLU A 121 12.70 9.88 17.26
C GLU A 121 11.68 10.56 16.33
N THR A 122 10.94 9.79 15.54
CA THR A 122 9.85 10.36 14.72
C THR A 122 8.54 10.37 15.47
N ASN A 123 7.68 11.31 15.12
CA ASN A 123 6.32 11.45 15.61
C ASN A 123 5.33 11.60 14.43
N PRO A 124 4.01 11.60 14.64
CA PRO A 124 3.03 11.70 13.56
C PRO A 124 3.18 12.96 12.68
N ASP A 125 3.71 14.06 13.21
CA ASP A 125 3.91 15.30 12.45
C ASP A 125 5.06 15.16 11.44
N ASP A 126 5.94 14.18 11.62
CA ASP A 126 7.05 13.89 10.70
C ASP A 126 6.63 13.13 9.44
N LEU A 127 5.38 12.66 9.35
CA LEU A 127 4.90 11.78 8.27
C LEU A 127 5.18 12.36 6.87
N LYS A 128 4.95 13.65 6.64
CA LYS A 128 5.20 14.30 5.34
C LYS A 128 6.67 14.22 4.94
N GLY A 129 7.58 14.45 5.89
CA GLY A 129 9.02 14.34 5.65
C GLY A 129 9.47 12.91 5.46
N MET A 130 8.84 11.95 6.16
CA MET A 130 9.12 10.52 5.99
C MET A 130 8.71 10.03 4.59
N VAL A 131 7.59 10.51 4.05
CA VAL A 131 7.13 10.20 2.70
C VAL A 131 8.06 10.79 1.63
N ALA A 132 8.58 11.99 1.87
CA ALA A 132 9.47 12.68 0.93
C ALA A 132 10.92 12.16 0.96
N ALA A 133 11.31 11.43 2.01
CA ALA A 133 12.68 10.98 2.20
C ALA A 133 12.95 9.62 1.52
N GLU A 134 14.12 9.46 0.90
CA GLU A 134 14.63 8.18 0.38
C GLU A 134 14.97 7.20 1.51
N GLY A 135 15.19 7.69 2.73
CA GLY A 135 15.53 6.87 3.88
C GLY A 135 15.35 7.59 5.21
N ILE A 136 15.17 6.82 6.27
CA ILE A 136 14.88 7.32 7.62
C ILE A 136 15.94 6.79 8.60
N LEU A 137 16.45 7.70 9.42
CA LEU A 137 17.46 7.39 10.43
C LEU A 137 17.06 7.98 11.78
N THR A 138 16.99 7.14 12.83
CA THR A 138 16.74 7.64 14.18
C THR A 138 17.82 7.22 15.17
N SER A 139 18.16 8.11 16.11
CA SER A 139 19.10 7.75 17.19
C SER A 139 18.43 6.99 18.33
N HIS A 140 17.11 7.09 18.45
CA HIS A 140 16.31 6.39 19.45
C HIS A 140 15.18 5.60 18.80
N GLY A 141 14.65 4.61 19.52
CA GLY A 141 13.55 3.77 19.06
C GLY A 141 13.98 2.37 18.64
N GLY A 142 13.03 1.44 18.69
CA GLY A 142 13.21 0.02 18.35
C GLY A 142 12.54 -0.33 17.02
N LYS A 143 12.51 -1.63 16.70
CA LYS A 143 11.83 -2.17 15.51
C LYS A 143 10.30 -1.98 15.51
N THR A 144 9.73 -1.62 16.65
CA THR A 144 8.31 -1.30 16.85
C THR A 144 8.07 0.18 17.08
N SER A 145 9.07 1.03 16.89
CA SER A 145 8.92 2.49 16.97
C SER A 145 8.07 3.02 15.81
N HIS A 146 7.51 4.22 15.97
CA HIS A 146 6.76 4.90 14.93
C HIS A 146 7.54 4.97 13.60
N ALA A 147 8.83 5.35 13.65
CA ALA A 147 9.69 5.37 12.46
C ALA A 147 9.74 4.00 11.75
N ALA A 148 9.95 2.93 12.50
CA ALA A 148 10.10 1.57 11.97
C ALA A 148 8.80 1.04 11.34
N VAL A 149 7.67 1.29 11.98
CA VAL A 149 6.35 0.82 11.50
C VAL A 149 5.95 1.54 10.22
N ILE A 150 6.04 2.87 10.23
CA ILE A 150 5.69 3.69 9.05
C ILE A 150 6.65 3.43 7.89
N ALA A 151 7.96 3.39 8.14
CA ALA A 151 8.95 3.11 7.09
C ALA A 151 8.69 1.75 6.40
N ARG A 152 8.38 0.70 7.16
CA ARG A 152 8.01 -0.61 6.58
C ARG A 152 6.73 -0.55 5.75
N GLY A 153 5.72 0.17 6.24
CA GLY A 153 4.47 0.36 5.50
C GLY A 153 4.64 1.09 4.17
N MET A 154 5.65 1.95 4.08
CA MET A 154 6.00 2.71 2.86
C MET A 154 7.08 2.03 2.00
N GLY A 155 7.70 0.95 2.46
CA GLY A 155 8.86 0.34 1.80
C GLY A 155 10.12 1.22 1.84
N THR A 156 10.19 2.23 2.71
CA THR A 156 11.33 3.16 2.81
C THR A 156 12.41 2.56 3.70
N PRO A 157 13.69 2.52 3.28
CA PRO A 157 14.80 2.04 4.10
C PRO A 157 14.89 2.78 5.43
N CYS A 158 15.05 2.03 6.54
CA CYS A 158 15.08 2.65 7.86
C CYS A 158 16.08 1.98 8.80
N VAL A 159 16.90 2.80 9.45
CA VAL A 159 17.79 2.39 10.55
C VAL A 159 17.37 3.13 11.81
N CYS A 160 16.97 2.40 12.85
CA CYS A 160 16.54 2.96 14.13
C CYS A 160 17.57 2.71 15.24
N GLY A 161 17.51 3.53 16.29
CA GLY A 161 18.29 3.27 17.51
C GLY A 161 19.80 3.35 17.30
N VAL A 162 20.28 4.29 16.51
CA VAL A 162 21.71 4.53 16.34
C VAL A 162 22.24 5.30 17.56
N GLU A 163 22.43 4.58 18.67
CA GLU A 163 22.74 5.16 19.98
C GLU A 163 24.01 6.03 20.01
N ARG A 164 24.95 5.81 19.10
CA ARG A 164 26.14 6.66 18.97
C ARG A 164 25.88 8.05 18.41
N PHE A 165 24.68 8.30 17.84
CA PHE A 165 24.33 9.58 17.24
C PHE A 165 23.70 10.51 18.27
N ARG A 166 24.34 11.67 18.49
CA ARG A 166 23.83 12.77 19.27
C ARG A 166 23.30 13.85 18.32
N ILE A 167 22.00 13.83 18.07
CA ILE A 167 21.34 14.70 17.12
C ILE A 167 20.96 16.00 17.81
N ASP A 168 21.40 17.12 17.26
CA ASP A 168 20.98 18.47 17.63
C ASP A 168 20.27 19.09 16.42
N ALA A 169 18.94 19.00 16.43
CA ALA A 169 18.12 19.51 15.34
C ALA A 169 18.12 21.05 15.24
N ALA A 170 18.41 21.76 16.35
CA ALA A 170 18.47 23.21 16.37
C ALA A 170 19.77 23.74 15.74
N GLU A 171 20.88 23.07 16.01
CA GLU A 171 22.17 23.36 15.38
C GLU A 171 22.33 22.66 14.01
N LYS A 172 21.39 21.79 13.63
CA LYS A 172 21.40 20.99 12.40
C LYS A 172 22.69 20.17 12.26
N VAL A 173 23.03 19.43 13.32
CA VAL A 173 24.24 18.59 13.37
C VAL A 173 23.98 17.24 14.05
N VAL A 174 24.77 16.24 13.64
CA VAL A 174 24.91 14.95 14.36
C VAL A 174 26.34 14.81 14.83
N ARG A 175 26.54 14.73 16.15
CA ARG A 175 27.84 14.36 16.75
C ARG A 175 27.88 12.86 16.99
N ILE A 176 28.99 12.23 16.64
CA ILE A 176 29.11 10.78 16.69
C ILE A 176 30.01 10.41 17.87
N GLU A 177 29.48 9.68 18.84
CA GLU A 177 30.24 9.25 20.01
C GLU A 177 31.44 8.36 19.61
N GLY A 178 32.61 8.76 20.08
CA GLY A 178 33.88 8.06 19.79
C GLY A 178 34.43 8.34 18.38
N SER A 179 33.99 9.42 17.74
CA SER A 179 34.54 9.91 16.47
C SER A 179 34.61 11.44 16.48
N ASP A 180 35.61 11.98 15.78
CA ASP A 180 35.73 13.43 15.55
C ASP A 180 34.81 13.92 14.39
N ARG A 181 34.18 12.99 13.67
CA ARG A 181 33.27 13.31 12.55
C ARG A 181 31.97 13.89 13.10
N VAL A 182 31.58 15.02 12.53
CA VAL A 182 30.28 15.68 12.75
C VAL A 182 29.59 15.76 11.39
N LEU A 183 28.34 15.30 11.30
CA LEU A 183 27.52 15.47 10.12
C LEU A 183 26.69 16.73 10.24
N HIS A 184 26.61 17.49 9.15
CA HIS A 184 25.83 18.71 9.03
C HIS A 184 24.66 18.50 8.06
N GLU A 185 23.69 19.38 8.11
CA GLU A 185 22.63 19.40 7.11
C GLU A 185 23.22 19.54 5.70
N GLY A 186 22.76 18.69 4.78
CA GLY A 186 23.26 18.61 3.41
C GLY A 186 24.47 17.67 3.22
N ASP A 187 25.11 17.16 4.28
CA ASP A 187 26.11 16.10 4.14
C ASP A 187 25.45 14.83 3.56
N ILE A 188 26.15 14.16 2.65
CA ILE A 188 25.63 12.91 2.07
C ILE A 188 26.00 11.76 3.00
N ILE A 189 25.02 10.94 3.31
CA ILE A 189 25.19 9.65 3.98
C ILE A 189 24.49 8.53 3.22
N SER A 190 24.88 7.31 3.51
CA SER A 190 24.23 6.10 3.02
C SER A 190 23.78 5.25 4.18
N ILE A 191 22.58 4.70 4.09
CA ILE A 191 22.02 3.78 5.09
C ILE A 191 21.66 2.44 4.45
N ASP A 192 21.89 1.36 5.17
CA ASP A 192 21.40 0.02 4.83
C ASP A 192 20.46 -0.44 5.96
N GLY A 193 19.17 -0.35 5.71
CA GLY A 193 18.13 -0.77 6.63
C GLY A 193 18.02 -2.28 6.79
N THR A 194 18.58 -3.07 5.86
CA THR A 194 18.65 -4.54 5.95
C THR A 194 19.72 -4.98 6.96
N GLN A 195 20.87 -4.31 6.95
CA GLN A 195 21.99 -4.62 7.86
C GLN A 195 22.02 -3.73 9.11
N GLY A 196 21.30 -2.61 9.11
CA GLY A 196 21.29 -1.64 10.19
C GLY A 196 22.58 -0.80 10.25
N ILE A 197 23.20 -0.49 9.12
CA ILE A 197 24.45 0.26 9.05
C ILE A 197 24.27 1.65 8.44
N VAL A 198 25.12 2.57 8.88
CA VAL A 198 25.25 3.94 8.34
C VAL A 198 26.68 4.16 7.88
N VAL A 199 26.84 4.69 6.67
CA VAL A 199 28.15 4.97 6.05
C VAL A 199 28.26 6.47 5.75
N ASP A 200 29.44 7.06 5.96
CA ASP A 200 29.74 8.45 5.59
C ASP A 200 29.99 8.56 4.09
N GLY A 201 29.24 9.42 3.41
CA GLY A 201 29.32 9.63 1.98
C GLY A 201 28.45 8.70 1.14
N PRO A 202 28.50 8.85 -0.18
CA PRO A 202 27.70 8.07 -1.14
C PRO A 202 28.25 6.66 -1.31
N VAL A 203 27.34 5.69 -1.35
CA VAL A 203 27.63 4.28 -1.65
C VAL A 203 26.93 3.90 -2.95
N ASP A 204 27.57 3.09 -3.80
CA ASP A 204 26.91 2.55 -4.96
C ASP A 204 25.83 1.55 -4.55
N LEU A 205 24.63 1.77 -5.05
CA LEU A 205 23.49 0.89 -4.86
C LEU A 205 23.36 -0.06 -6.04
N VAL A 206 23.09 -1.31 -5.73
CA VAL A 206 22.63 -2.31 -6.71
C VAL A 206 21.11 -2.32 -6.62
N SER A 207 20.45 -2.00 -7.74
CA SER A 207 18.99 -2.08 -7.83
C SER A 207 18.55 -3.52 -7.63
N ALA A 208 17.36 -3.69 -7.06
CA ALA A 208 16.67 -4.97 -7.10
C ALA A 208 16.36 -5.28 -8.55
N GLU A 209 17.16 -6.11 -9.19
CA GLU A 209 16.82 -6.67 -10.49
C GLU A 209 16.19 -8.04 -10.26
N LEU A 210 15.00 -8.26 -10.83
CA LEU A 210 14.40 -9.59 -10.96
C LEU A 210 15.26 -10.40 -11.93
N THR A 211 16.45 -10.85 -11.48
CA THR A 211 17.42 -11.52 -12.34
C THR A 211 17.76 -12.90 -11.82
N GLY A 212 17.97 -13.83 -12.76
CA GLY A 212 18.58 -15.11 -12.49
C GLY A 212 17.76 -16.05 -11.60
N ASP A 213 18.24 -16.27 -10.39
CA ASP A 213 17.69 -17.29 -9.49
C ASP A 213 16.29 -16.92 -8.96
N LEU A 214 16.03 -15.62 -8.69
CA LEU A 214 14.72 -15.15 -8.24
C LEU A 214 13.67 -15.32 -9.35
N ASP A 215 14.00 -14.94 -10.59
CA ASP A 215 13.10 -15.09 -11.73
C ASP A 215 12.76 -16.58 -11.98
N THR A 216 13.74 -17.46 -11.83
CA THR A 216 13.52 -18.91 -11.94
C THR A 216 12.54 -19.44 -10.89
N ILE A 217 12.72 -19.05 -9.62
CA ILE A 217 11.82 -19.49 -8.52
C ILE A 217 10.42 -18.91 -8.69
N LEU A 218 10.30 -17.62 -9.09
CA LEU A 218 9.02 -17.00 -9.35
C LEU A 218 8.30 -17.65 -10.54
N SER A 219 9.03 -18.00 -11.60
CA SER A 219 8.46 -18.76 -12.74
C SER A 219 7.91 -20.11 -12.31
N TRP A 220 8.62 -20.85 -11.43
CA TRP A 220 8.10 -22.12 -10.90
C TRP A 220 6.89 -21.91 -9.99
N ALA A 221 6.89 -20.83 -9.20
CA ALA A 221 5.74 -20.48 -8.37
C ALA A 221 4.51 -20.14 -9.23
N ASP A 222 4.72 -19.45 -10.38
CA ASP A 222 3.67 -19.16 -11.34
C ASP A 222 3.12 -20.43 -12.00
N GLU A 223 3.99 -21.37 -12.41
CA GLU A 223 3.56 -22.67 -12.93
C GLU A 223 2.67 -23.42 -11.93
N ILE A 224 3.05 -23.41 -10.63
CA ILE A 224 2.32 -24.10 -9.56
C ILE A 224 0.97 -23.44 -9.26
N ARG A 225 0.94 -22.11 -9.10
CA ARG A 225 -0.29 -21.38 -8.72
C ARG A 225 -1.32 -21.29 -9.84
N LEU A 226 -0.88 -21.42 -11.11
CA LEU A 226 -1.74 -21.40 -12.28
C LEU A 226 -2.16 -22.80 -12.75
N ASP A 227 -1.72 -23.85 -12.07
CA ASP A 227 -2.10 -25.22 -12.40
C ASP A 227 -3.57 -25.49 -12.05
N GLU A 228 -4.43 -25.44 -13.07
CA GLU A 228 -5.87 -25.71 -12.95
C GLU A 228 -6.19 -27.16 -12.54
N THR A 229 -5.24 -28.06 -12.62
CA THR A 229 -5.47 -29.46 -12.21
C THR A 229 -5.74 -29.61 -10.72
N CYS A 230 -5.28 -28.63 -9.92
CA CYS A 230 -5.58 -28.51 -8.49
C CYS A 230 -6.97 -27.91 -8.20
N GLY A 231 -7.75 -27.55 -9.24
CA GLY A 231 -9.11 -27.03 -9.11
C GLY A 231 -9.23 -25.51 -9.00
N HIS A 232 -8.13 -24.79 -8.79
CA HIS A 232 -8.12 -23.33 -8.67
C HIS A 232 -6.81 -22.75 -9.19
N ALA A 233 -6.90 -21.86 -10.19
CA ALA A 233 -5.79 -20.99 -10.54
C ALA A 233 -5.81 -19.75 -9.61
N ASN A 234 -4.67 -19.43 -9.00
CA ASN A 234 -4.53 -18.25 -8.16
C ASN A 234 -3.84 -17.12 -8.93
N HIS A 235 -4.57 -16.06 -9.22
CA HIS A 235 -4.07 -14.89 -9.92
C HIS A 235 -3.65 -13.78 -8.95
N VAL A 236 -2.59 -13.03 -9.30
CA VAL A 236 -2.12 -11.89 -8.52
C VAL A 236 -2.86 -10.64 -9.00
N ARG A 237 -3.77 -10.14 -8.16
CA ARG A 237 -4.49 -8.87 -8.35
C ARG A 237 -3.97 -7.84 -7.36
N VAL A 238 -3.64 -6.64 -7.84
CA VAL A 238 -3.04 -5.57 -7.03
C VAL A 238 -4.00 -4.42 -6.79
N ASN A 239 -3.67 -3.54 -5.84
CA ASN A 239 -4.36 -2.27 -5.67
C ASN A 239 -3.62 -1.21 -6.49
N ALA A 240 -4.32 -0.54 -7.41
CA ALA A 240 -3.81 0.59 -8.16
C ALA A 240 -4.95 1.56 -8.47
N ASP A 241 -4.74 2.85 -8.21
CA ASP A 241 -5.78 3.87 -8.28
C ASP A 241 -5.54 4.87 -9.44
N ASN A 242 -4.39 4.76 -10.11
CA ASN A 242 -3.99 5.57 -11.27
C ASN A 242 -3.19 4.74 -12.29
N PRO A 243 -3.03 5.22 -13.54
CA PRO A 243 -2.29 4.49 -14.57
C PRO A 243 -0.82 4.24 -14.26
N GLU A 244 -0.15 5.16 -13.55
CA GLU A 244 1.25 5.07 -13.16
C GLU A 244 1.48 3.90 -12.19
N ASP A 245 0.64 3.77 -11.19
CA ASP A 245 0.66 2.63 -10.25
C ASP A 245 0.37 1.32 -10.97
N ALA A 246 -0.55 1.35 -11.97
CA ALA A 246 -0.88 0.17 -12.77
C ALA A 246 0.29 -0.27 -13.65
N GLU A 247 1.02 0.66 -14.29
CA GLU A 247 2.22 0.36 -15.08
C GLU A 247 3.30 -0.27 -14.21
N LEU A 248 3.59 0.33 -13.05
CA LEU A 248 4.55 -0.21 -12.09
C LEU A 248 4.13 -1.61 -11.60
N ALA A 249 2.86 -1.82 -11.32
CA ALA A 249 2.35 -3.12 -10.91
C ALA A 249 2.55 -4.19 -12.00
N LEU A 250 2.35 -3.84 -13.28
CA LEU A 250 2.61 -4.74 -14.40
C LEU A 250 4.09 -5.11 -14.54
N GLU A 251 5.01 -4.17 -14.28
CA GLU A 251 6.45 -4.44 -14.24
C GLU A 251 6.81 -5.46 -13.15
N PHE A 252 6.09 -5.44 -12.03
CA PHE A 252 6.24 -6.42 -10.94
C PHE A 252 5.43 -7.71 -11.13
N GLY A 253 4.81 -7.91 -12.30
CA GLY A 253 4.14 -9.16 -12.65
C GLY A 253 2.68 -9.25 -12.19
N ALA A 254 2.01 -8.13 -11.92
CA ALA A 254 0.57 -8.12 -11.65
C ALA A 254 -0.23 -8.59 -12.85
N GLU A 255 -1.27 -9.39 -12.62
CA GLU A 255 -2.12 -9.96 -13.67
C GLU A 255 -3.43 -9.19 -13.84
N ALA A 256 -3.87 -8.48 -12.79
CA ALA A 256 -5.10 -7.68 -12.80
C ALA A 256 -5.06 -6.63 -11.68
N ILE A 257 -6.00 -5.69 -11.72
CA ILE A 257 -6.27 -4.79 -10.60
C ILE A 257 -7.45 -5.37 -9.79
N GLY A 258 -7.18 -5.71 -8.52
CA GLY A 258 -8.17 -6.21 -7.57
C GLY A 258 -8.94 -5.11 -6.85
N LEU A 259 -8.39 -3.90 -6.82
CA LEU A 259 -9.05 -2.73 -6.22
C LEU A 259 -8.53 -1.44 -6.87
N CYS A 260 -9.42 -0.74 -7.55
CA CYS A 260 -9.27 0.66 -7.94
C CYS A 260 -10.25 1.51 -7.12
N ARG A 261 -9.73 2.41 -6.30
CA ARG A 261 -10.51 3.28 -5.40
C ARG A 261 -10.87 4.57 -6.12
N THR A 262 -12.17 4.75 -6.38
CA THR A 262 -12.65 5.93 -7.12
C THR A 262 -12.58 7.22 -6.32
N GLU A 263 -12.50 7.17 -4.99
CA GLU A 263 -12.35 8.34 -4.13
C GLU A 263 -11.06 9.12 -4.41
N HIS A 264 -9.97 8.46 -4.78
CA HIS A 264 -8.72 9.13 -5.09
C HIS A 264 -8.79 9.98 -6.37
N MET A 265 -9.71 9.65 -7.27
CA MET A 265 -9.97 10.44 -8.48
C MET A 265 -10.64 11.80 -8.20
N PHE A 266 -11.16 12.03 -6.98
CA PHE A 266 -11.79 13.28 -6.56
C PHE A 266 -10.86 14.21 -5.78
N LEU A 267 -9.60 13.83 -5.58
CA LEU A 267 -8.63 14.62 -4.83
C LEU A 267 -7.91 15.67 -5.71
N GLY A 268 -7.09 16.51 -5.07
CA GLY A 268 -6.36 17.58 -5.75
C GLY A 268 -7.27 18.68 -6.28
N ASP A 269 -7.01 19.16 -7.49
CA ASP A 269 -7.76 20.26 -8.13
C ASP A 269 -9.24 19.92 -8.39
N ARG A 270 -9.57 18.64 -8.43
CA ARG A 270 -10.93 18.12 -8.68
C ARG A 270 -11.83 18.19 -7.44
N LYS A 271 -11.24 18.38 -6.26
CA LYS A 271 -11.97 18.47 -4.97
C LYS A 271 -13.09 19.53 -5.00
N ASN A 272 -12.86 20.63 -5.68
CA ASN A 272 -13.86 21.70 -5.80
C ASN A 272 -15.14 21.26 -6.54
N ILE A 273 -15.06 20.32 -7.49
CA ILE A 273 -16.20 19.83 -8.27
C ILE A 273 -17.10 18.98 -7.35
N ILE A 274 -16.54 18.00 -6.67
CA ILE A 274 -17.31 17.16 -5.73
C ILE A 274 -17.88 18.00 -4.57
N GLN A 275 -17.14 18.99 -4.06
CA GLN A 275 -17.65 19.92 -3.06
C GLN A 275 -18.84 20.74 -3.56
N SER A 276 -18.85 21.16 -4.83
CA SER A 276 -19.98 21.85 -5.43
C SER A 276 -21.23 20.98 -5.47
N PHE A 277 -21.10 19.70 -5.78
CA PHE A 277 -22.18 18.72 -5.70
C PHE A 277 -22.70 18.57 -4.26
N ILE A 278 -21.81 18.36 -3.29
CA ILE A 278 -22.17 18.08 -1.90
C ILE A 278 -22.81 19.32 -1.21
N LEU A 279 -22.21 20.51 -1.44
CA LEU A 279 -22.57 21.72 -0.72
C LEU A 279 -23.66 22.55 -1.39
N SER A 280 -24.13 22.23 -2.58
CA SER A 280 -25.20 22.99 -3.25
C SER A 280 -26.59 22.47 -2.89
N ASP A 281 -27.56 23.38 -2.73
CA ASP A 281 -28.99 23.06 -2.71
C ASP A 281 -29.64 23.32 -4.08
N ASP A 282 -28.90 23.93 -5.00
CA ASP A 282 -29.36 24.21 -6.37
C ASP A 282 -29.13 22.97 -7.25
N GLU A 283 -30.23 22.44 -7.75
CA GLU A 283 -30.20 21.24 -8.58
C GLU A 283 -29.43 21.45 -9.90
N ALA A 284 -29.47 22.66 -10.47
CA ALA A 284 -28.70 22.96 -11.68
C ALA A 284 -27.18 22.91 -11.41
N VAL A 285 -26.74 23.40 -10.25
CA VAL A 285 -25.33 23.32 -9.83
C VAL A 285 -24.91 21.87 -9.61
N LYS A 286 -25.74 21.04 -8.97
CA LYS A 286 -25.48 19.62 -8.77
C LYS A 286 -25.35 18.87 -10.08
N GLN A 287 -26.27 19.09 -11.02
CA GLN A 287 -26.24 18.44 -12.32
C GLN A 287 -25.02 18.86 -13.14
N GLN A 288 -24.62 20.14 -13.06
CA GLN A 288 -23.38 20.60 -13.70
C GLN A 288 -22.16 19.92 -13.08
N ALA A 289 -22.09 19.83 -11.75
CA ALA A 289 -20.99 19.17 -11.07
C ALA A 289 -20.91 17.67 -11.43
N LEU A 290 -22.04 16.97 -11.53
CA LEU A 290 -22.07 15.58 -11.98
C LEU A 290 -21.59 15.43 -13.43
N ALA A 291 -21.96 16.36 -14.32
CA ALA A 291 -21.51 16.35 -15.72
C ALA A 291 -19.97 16.57 -15.80
N ASP A 292 -19.44 17.47 -15.00
CA ASP A 292 -18.00 17.73 -14.93
C ASP A 292 -17.25 16.53 -14.34
N LEU A 293 -17.77 15.90 -13.27
CA LEU A 293 -17.21 14.68 -12.68
C LEU A 293 -17.23 13.51 -13.68
N LEU A 294 -18.34 13.33 -14.40
CA LEU A 294 -18.47 12.30 -15.43
C LEU A 294 -17.36 12.40 -16.47
N LYS A 295 -17.12 13.62 -16.96
CA LYS A 295 -16.06 13.86 -17.94
C LYS A 295 -14.70 13.46 -17.41
N VAL A 296 -14.36 13.95 -16.23
CA VAL A 296 -13.05 13.73 -15.61
C VAL A 296 -12.82 12.25 -15.30
N GLN A 297 -13.80 11.58 -14.68
CA GLN A 297 -13.67 10.15 -14.38
C GLN A 297 -13.64 9.27 -15.64
N THR A 298 -14.36 9.67 -16.70
CA THR A 298 -14.27 8.96 -17.99
C THR A 298 -12.84 9.03 -18.53
N GLU A 299 -12.17 10.19 -18.44
CA GLU A 299 -10.78 10.34 -18.86
C GLU A 299 -9.82 9.47 -18.03
N ASP A 300 -10.01 9.40 -16.70
CA ASP A 300 -9.22 8.54 -15.82
C ASP A 300 -9.39 7.06 -16.15
N PHE A 301 -10.63 6.59 -16.35
CA PHE A 301 -10.88 5.21 -16.71
C PHE A 301 -10.40 4.86 -18.13
N LEU A 302 -10.43 5.80 -19.08
CA LEU A 302 -9.83 5.60 -20.39
C LEU A 302 -8.34 5.33 -20.28
N ALA A 303 -7.61 6.10 -19.47
CA ALA A 303 -6.19 5.91 -19.24
C ALA A 303 -5.92 4.57 -18.53
N MET A 304 -6.62 4.30 -17.42
CA MET A 304 -6.48 3.07 -16.62
C MET A 304 -6.73 1.80 -17.46
N PHE A 305 -7.87 1.73 -18.16
CA PHE A 305 -8.22 0.55 -18.94
C PHE A 305 -7.36 0.37 -20.19
N LYS A 306 -6.78 1.44 -20.72
CA LYS A 306 -5.81 1.36 -21.80
C LYS A 306 -4.50 0.73 -21.31
N THR A 307 -3.99 1.15 -20.16
CA THR A 307 -2.82 0.55 -19.51
C THR A 307 -3.05 -0.93 -19.20
N MET A 308 -4.24 -1.28 -18.71
CA MET A 308 -4.62 -2.64 -18.32
C MET A 308 -5.28 -3.46 -19.44
N SER A 309 -5.10 -3.11 -20.71
CA SER A 309 -5.72 -3.83 -21.84
C SER A 309 -5.51 -5.34 -21.74
N GLY A 310 -6.62 -6.09 -21.85
CA GLY A 310 -6.64 -7.56 -21.75
C GLY A 310 -6.58 -8.11 -20.31
N ARG A 311 -6.64 -7.24 -19.29
CA ARG A 311 -6.61 -7.60 -17.86
C ARG A 311 -7.78 -6.99 -17.12
N ASP A 312 -8.25 -7.70 -16.10
CA ASP A 312 -9.39 -7.29 -15.30
C ASP A 312 -9.05 -6.10 -14.39
N VAL A 313 -10.01 -5.18 -14.23
CA VAL A 313 -9.90 -4.01 -13.35
C VAL A 313 -11.14 -3.90 -12.49
N VAL A 314 -11.03 -4.24 -11.20
CA VAL A 314 -12.12 -4.07 -10.24
C VAL A 314 -12.21 -2.61 -9.82
N VAL A 315 -13.27 -1.94 -10.23
CA VAL A 315 -13.58 -0.55 -9.88
C VAL A 315 -14.55 -0.54 -8.70
N ARG A 316 -14.09 -0.07 -7.55
CA ARG A 316 -14.97 0.12 -6.38
C ARG A 316 -15.73 1.44 -6.52
N LEU A 317 -17.06 1.38 -6.42
CA LEU A 317 -17.85 2.59 -6.31
C LEU A 317 -17.50 3.35 -5.04
N LEU A 318 -17.83 4.65 -5.02
CA LEU A 318 -17.47 5.55 -3.93
C LEU A 318 -17.84 4.96 -2.56
N ASP A 319 -16.82 4.84 -1.70
CA ASP A 319 -16.94 4.23 -0.39
C ASP A 319 -16.99 5.22 0.76
N PRO A 320 -16.06 6.21 0.90
CA PRO A 320 -16.00 7.05 2.08
C PRO A 320 -17.21 7.99 2.20
N PRO A 321 -17.53 8.46 3.44
CA PRO A 321 -18.56 9.46 3.66
C PRO A 321 -18.26 10.77 2.93
N LEU A 322 -19.31 11.45 2.46
CA LEU A 322 -19.14 12.67 1.66
C LEU A 322 -18.39 13.80 2.38
N HIS A 323 -18.45 13.88 3.72
CA HIS A 323 -17.73 14.93 4.45
C HIS A 323 -16.22 14.83 4.37
N GLU A 324 -15.64 13.66 4.00
CA GLU A 324 -14.19 13.51 3.80
C GLU A 324 -13.66 14.33 2.61
N PHE A 325 -14.53 14.65 1.66
CA PHE A 325 -14.20 15.53 0.53
C PHE A 325 -14.32 17.03 0.88
N LEU A 326 -14.81 17.36 2.07
CA LEU A 326 -15.02 18.74 2.48
C LEU A 326 -13.77 19.31 3.19
N ASP A 327 -13.82 20.62 3.44
CA ASP A 327 -12.77 21.28 4.19
C ASP A 327 -12.84 20.86 5.66
N ASN A 328 -11.68 20.87 6.31
CA ASN A 328 -11.65 20.61 7.76
C ASN A 328 -12.36 21.73 8.52
N PRO A 329 -13.41 21.44 9.32
CA PRO A 329 -14.17 22.46 10.05
C PRO A 329 -13.29 23.36 10.92
N ARG A 330 -12.30 22.80 11.61
CA ARG A 330 -11.39 23.56 12.50
C ARG A 330 -10.49 24.53 11.73
N GLU A 331 -9.99 24.12 10.57
CA GLU A 331 -9.19 24.98 9.70
C GLU A 331 -10.04 26.15 9.16
N LEU A 332 -11.29 25.86 8.80
CA LEU A 332 -12.24 26.84 8.33
C LEU A 332 -12.61 27.84 9.46
N GLU A 333 -12.81 27.39 10.70
CA GLU A 333 -12.99 28.26 11.88
C GLU A 333 -11.80 29.20 12.08
N VAL A 334 -10.58 28.67 12.01
CA VAL A 334 -9.35 29.46 12.11
C VAL A 334 -9.26 30.50 10.98
N ALA A 335 -9.60 30.08 9.75
CA ALA A 335 -9.61 30.98 8.60
C ALA A 335 -10.64 32.10 8.76
N ILE A 336 -11.85 31.80 9.26
CA ILE A 336 -12.88 32.80 9.58
C ILE A 336 -12.37 33.81 10.62
N THR A 337 -11.80 33.31 11.73
CA THR A 337 -11.26 34.14 12.80
C THR A 337 -10.14 35.08 12.32
N LYS A 338 -9.23 34.55 11.46
CA LYS A 338 -8.17 35.36 10.85
C LYS A 338 -8.73 36.47 9.93
N LYS A 339 -9.74 36.12 9.13
CA LYS A 339 -10.40 37.11 8.25
C LYS A 339 -11.17 38.15 9.03
N GLU A 340 -11.86 37.81 10.11
CA GLU A 340 -12.49 38.74 11.03
C GLU A 340 -11.47 39.75 11.62
N ALA A 341 -10.34 39.24 12.11
CA ALA A 341 -9.27 40.06 12.65
C ALA A 341 -8.62 40.98 11.58
N ALA A 342 -8.63 40.56 10.32
CA ALA A 342 -8.14 41.35 9.19
C ALA A 342 -9.16 42.36 8.64
N GLY A 343 -10.39 42.45 9.22
CA GLY A 343 -11.42 43.40 8.82
C GLY A 343 -12.19 43.01 7.55
N ALA A 344 -12.35 41.72 7.28
CA ALA A 344 -13.16 41.22 6.16
C ALA A 344 -14.62 41.69 6.27
N SER A 345 -15.32 41.79 5.13
CA SER A 345 -16.72 42.21 5.12
C SER A 345 -17.65 41.19 5.78
N GLU A 346 -18.75 41.67 6.39
CA GLU A 346 -19.73 40.76 7.01
C GLU A 346 -20.37 39.83 5.98
N GLU A 347 -20.46 40.23 4.71
CA GLU A 347 -20.97 39.41 3.62
C GLU A 347 -20.02 38.23 3.34
N GLU A 348 -18.71 38.47 3.29
CA GLU A 348 -17.70 37.43 3.10
C GLU A 348 -17.69 36.45 4.28
N LEU A 349 -17.75 36.97 5.50
CA LEU A 349 -17.81 36.15 6.71
C LEU A 349 -19.09 35.31 6.79
N ALA A 350 -20.23 35.89 6.39
CA ALA A 350 -21.50 35.17 6.35
C ALA A 350 -21.47 33.94 5.41
N VAL A 351 -20.83 34.07 4.25
CA VAL A 351 -20.64 32.95 3.31
C VAL A 351 -19.81 31.82 3.93
N LEU A 352 -18.68 32.18 4.55
CA LEU A 352 -17.80 31.18 5.18
C LEU A 352 -18.48 30.52 6.39
N ARG A 353 -19.17 31.27 7.23
CA ARG A 353 -19.92 30.73 8.36
C ARG A 353 -21.10 29.83 7.90
N ALA A 354 -21.77 30.16 6.78
CA ALA A 354 -22.78 29.30 6.21
C ALA A 354 -22.18 27.99 5.71
N ARG A 355 -21.03 28.05 5.03
CA ARG A 355 -20.26 26.87 4.60
C ARG A 355 -19.88 26.00 5.79
N LEU A 356 -19.32 26.58 6.84
CA LEU A 356 -18.94 25.86 8.07
C LEU A 356 -20.13 25.13 8.68
N ARG A 357 -21.26 25.84 8.91
CA ARG A 357 -22.48 25.21 9.46
C ARG A 357 -22.97 24.02 8.64
N ARG A 358 -22.83 24.09 7.31
CA ARG A 358 -23.25 23.02 6.42
C ARG A 358 -22.31 21.81 6.55
N ILE A 359 -21.01 22.05 6.60
CA ILE A 359 -19.99 21.00 6.82
C ILE A 359 -20.21 20.35 8.19
N ASP A 360 -20.36 21.12 9.26
CA ASP A 360 -20.59 20.59 10.62
C ASP A 360 -21.84 19.71 10.70
N GLY A 361 -22.88 20.07 9.94
CA GLY A 361 -24.11 19.25 9.85
C GLY A 361 -23.93 17.92 9.11
N MET A 362 -22.83 17.76 8.36
CA MET A 362 -22.53 16.54 7.59
C MET A 362 -21.47 15.66 8.27
N VAL A 363 -20.72 16.20 9.22
CA VAL A 363 -19.70 15.42 9.95
C VAL A 363 -20.38 14.37 10.81
N GLU A 364 -20.05 13.13 10.58
CA GLU A 364 -20.60 12.01 11.34
C GLU A 364 -19.79 11.71 12.60
N SER A 365 -20.47 11.31 13.66
CA SER A 365 -19.82 10.93 14.93
C SER A 365 -18.99 9.64 14.80
N ASN A 366 -19.39 8.77 13.89
CA ASN A 366 -18.66 7.56 13.55
C ASN A 366 -18.72 7.32 12.03
N PRO A 367 -17.76 7.90 11.27
CA PRO A 367 -17.74 7.80 9.81
C PRO A 367 -17.72 6.36 9.29
N MET A 368 -17.04 5.45 10.00
CA MET A 368 -16.94 4.05 9.59
C MET A 368 -18.28 3.33 9.56
N LEU A 369 -19.21 3.70 10.46
CA LEU A 369 -20.55 3.10 10.56
C LEU A 369 -21.65 3.99 9.96
N GLY A 370 -21.31 5.10 9.34
CA GLY A 370 -22.20 6.13 8.87
C GLY A 370 -22.71 5.94 7.44
N LEU A 371 -23.00 7.05 6.77
CA LEU A 371 -23.52 7.13 5.41
C LEU A 371 -22.38 7.06 4.39
N ARG A 372 -21.99 5.85 4.05
CA ARG A 372 -20.92 5.53 3.10
C ARG A 372 -21.25 4.28 2.28
N GLY A 373 -20.47 4.00 1.24
CA GLY A 373 -20.57 2.80 0.42
C GLY A 373 -21.94 2.63 -0.22
N VAL A 374 -22.52 1.45 -0.16
CA VAL A 374 -23.85 1.15 -0.73
C VAL A 374 -24.93 2.07 -0.20
N ARG A 375 -24.80 2.57 1.05
CA ARG A 375 -25.79 3.50 1.62
C ARG A 375 -25.80 4.83 0.90
N LEU A 376 -24.63 5.32 0.40
CA LEU A 376 -24.58 6.48 -0.51
C LEU A 376 -25.31 6.20 -1.81
N SER A 377 -25.17 4.98 -2.37
CA SER A 377 -25.85 4.59 -3.59
C SER A 377 -27.38 4.62 -3.45
N VAL A 378 -27.89 4.28 -2.27
CA VAL A 378 -29.33 4.32 -1.99
C VAL A 378 -29.82 5.75 -1.74
N VAL A 379 -29.04 6.60 -1.04
CA VAL A 379 -29.46 7.95 -0.63
C VAL A 379 -29.17 9.01 -1.69
N PHE A 380 -28.02 8.92 -2.36
CA PHE A 380 -27.54 9.85 -3.37
C PHE A 380 -27.33 9.13 -4.71
N GLY A 381 -28.41 8.54 -5.24
CA GLY A 381 -28.36 7.67 -6.42
C GLY A 381 -27.63 8.24 -7.64
N ASP A 382 -27.67 9.56 -7.85
CA ASP A 382 -27.05 10.21 -9.02
C ASP A 382 -25.53 10.08 -9.06
N LEU A 383 -24.86 10.08 -7.91
CA LEU A 383 -23.40 10.02 -7.84
C LEU A 383 -22.85 8.65 -8.27
N PRO A 384 -23.30 7.50 -7.73
CA PRO A 384 -22.92 6.19 -8.24
C PRO A 384 -23.34 5.94 -9.70
N LEU A 385 -24.50 6.46 -10.11
CA LEU A 385 -24.95 6.38 -11.51
C LEU A 385 -23.96 7.06 -12.45
N MET A 386 -23.47 8.24 -12.07
CA MET A 386 -22.45 8.96 -12.81
C MET A 386 -21.15 8.12 -12.92
N GLN A 387 -20.70 7.49 -11.81
CA GLN A 387 -19.51 6.65 -11.81
C GLN A 387 -19.66 5.43 -12.73
N VAL A 388 -20.77 4.72 -12.66
CA VAL A 388 -21.07 3.59 -13.56
C VAL A 388 -21.08 4.02 -15.02
N ARG A 389 -21.69 5.17 -15.32
CA ARG A 389 -21.69 5.74 -16.67
C ARG A 389 -20.28 6.07 -17.15
N ALA A 390 -19.40 6.59 -16.27
CA ALA A 390 -18.02 6.87 -16.62
C ALA A 390 -17.24 5.59 -16.98
N VAL A 391 -17.35 4.53 -16.16
CA VAL A 391 -16.76 3.21 -16.41
C VAL A 391 -17.24 2.64 -17.74
N ALA A 392 -18.56 2.57 -17.92
CA ALA A 392 -19.17 2.00 -19.12
C ALA A 392 -18.82 2.78 -20.40
N THR A 393 -18.82 4.13 -20.33
CA THR A 393 -18.46 4.98 -21.47
C THR A 393 -16.99 4.81 -21.84
N ALA A 394 -16.08 4.75 -20.86
CA ALA A 394 -14.67 4.52 -21.10
C ALA A 394 -14.43 3.15 -21.77
N ALA A 395 -15.06 2.11 -21.26
CA ALA A 395 -14.97 0.77 -21.83
C ALA A 395 -15.50 0.73 -23.28
N ALA A 396 -16.69 1.30 -23.52
CA ALA A 396 -17.27 1.32 -24.85
C ALA A 396 -16.40 2.04 -25.89
N ARG A 397 -15.81 3.18 -25.53
CA ARG A 397 -14.90 3.94 -26.41
C ARG A 397 -13.65 3.15 -26.74
N LEU A 398 -13.03 2.52 -25.75
CA LEU A 398 -11.82 1.71 -25.93
C LEU A 398 -12.08 0.47 -26.79
N ILE A 399 -13.24 -0.18 -26.66
CA ILE A 399 -13.61 -1.30 -27.53
C ILE A 399 -13.68 -0.83 -28.99
N LYS A 400 -14.26 0.34 -29.28
CA LYS A 400 -14.28 0.93 -30.63
C LYS A 400 -12.88 1.22 -31.18
N ASP A 401 -11.94 1.55 -30.30
CA ASP A 401 -10.54 1.78 -30.65
C ASP A 401 -9.71 0.48 -30.74
N GLY A 402 -10.34 -0.69 -30.58
CA GLY A 402 -9.68 -2.00 -30.66
C GLY A 402 -8.88 -2.40 -29.43
N VAL A 403 -9.10 -1.73 -28.31
CA VAL A 403 -8.55 -2.08 -26.99
C VAL A 403 -9.49 -3.09 -26.31
N ASP A 404 -8.97 -3.97 -25.45
CA ASP A 404 -9.74 -4.94 -24.67
C ASP A 404 -9.86 -4.52 -23.19
N PRO A 405 -10.78 -3.58 -22.85
CA PRO A 405 -11.02 -3.19 -21.47
C PRO A 405 -11.86 -4.25 -20.77
N ARG A 406 -11.47 -4.64 -19.56
CA ARG A 406 -12.19 -5.61 -18.73
C ARG A 406 -12.51 -5.04 -17.36
N PRO A 407 -13.38 -4.02 -17.29
CA PRO A 407 -13.83 -3.49 -16.00
C PRO A 407 -14.76 -4.47 -15.29
N GLU A 408 -14.63 -4.52 -13.96
CA GLU A 408 -15.55 -5.17 -13.03
C GLU A 408 -16.02 -4.10 -12.03
N ILE A 409 -17.32 -4.02 -11.72
CA ILE A 409 -17.85 -3.02 -10.78
C ILE A 409 -18.09 -3.70 -9.42
N MET A 410 -17.55 -3.08 -8.37
CA MET A 410 -17.68 -3.57 -7.00
C MET A 410 -18.46 -2.61 -6.13
N VAL A 411 -19.52 -3.11 -5.48
CA VAL A 411 -20.35 -2.35 -4.53
C VAL A 411 -19.78 -2.52 -3.12
N PRO A 412 -19.31 -1.45 -2.46
CA PRO A 412 -18.76 -1.55 -1.10
C PRO A 412 -19.84 -1.56 -0.03
N LEU A 413 -19.51 -2.09 1.15
CA LEU A 413 -20.24 -1.98 2.41
C LEU A 413 -21.66 -2.58 2.40
N VAL A 414 -21.91 -3.57 1.55
CA VAL A 414 -23.20 -4.29 1.52
C VAL A 414 -23.38 -5.07 2.84
N SER A 415 -24.55 -4.98 3.45
CA SER A 415 -24.88 -5.68 4.70
C SER A 415 -26.03 -6.68 4.54
N ILE A 416 -26.90 -6.46 3.57
CA ILE A 416 -28.05 -7.32 3.26
C ILE A 416 -28.22 -7.49 1.76
N THR A 417 -28.77 -8.62 1.34
CA THR A 417 -28.99 -8.97 -0.07
C THR A 417 -29.77 -7.91 -0.83
N ALA A 418 -30.79 -7.32 -0.21
CA ALA A 418 -31.63 -6.30 -0.86
C ALA A 418 -30.87 -5.02 -1.27
N GLU A 419 -29.86 -4.60 -0.50
CA GLU A 419 -28.99 -3.46 -0.87
C GLU A 419 -28.24 -3.75 -2.16
N HIS A 420 -27.67 -4.95 -2.26
CA HIS A 420 -26.93 -5.35 -3.46
C HIS A 420 -27.84 -5.49 -4.68
N VAL A 421 -28.98 -6.18 -4.55
CA VAL A 421 -29.94 -6.39 -5.63
C VAL A 421 -30.42 -5.05 -6.21
N GLN A 422 -30.88 -4.13 -5.35
CA GLN A 422 -31.34 -2.82 -5.78
C GLN A 422 -30.24 -2.01 -6.49
N THR A 423 -29.04 -2.03 -5.96
CA THR A 423 -27.91 -1.29 -6.54
C THR A 423 -27.49 -1.93 -7.88
N ARG A 424 -27.45 -3.26 -7.97
CA ARG A 424 -27.13 -3.99 -9.19
C ARG A 424 -28.12 -3.68 -10.32
N GLU A 425 -29.43 -3.70 -10.04
CA GLU A 425 -30.45 -3.36 -11.03
C GLU A 425 -30.21 -1.97 -11.64
N VAL A 426 -29.80 -1.01 -10.81
CA VAL A 426 -29.49 0.34 -11.25
C VAL A 426 -28.21 0.37 -12.11
N ILE A 427 -27.16 -0.34 -11.69
CA ILE A 427 -25.90 -0.46 -12.43
C ILE A 427 -26.13 -1.08 -13.81
N GLU A 428 -26.82 -2.22 -13.88
CA GLU A 428 -27.11 -2.94 -15.12
C GLU A 428 -27.91 -2.09 -16.10
N ARG A 429 -28.90 -1.32 -15.60
CA ARG A 429 -29.65 -0.37 -16.42
C ARG A 429 -28.75 0.68 -17.05
N VAL A 430 -27.83 1.30 -16.30
CA VAL A 430 -26.89 2.31 -16.83
C VAL A 430 -25.93 1.70 -17.85
N ILE A 431 -25.43 0.49 -17.60
CA ILE A 431 -24.58 -0.23 -18.55
C ILE A 431 -25.34 -0.46 -19.87
N ALA A 432 -26.61 -0.89 -19.79
CA ALA A 432 -27.46 -1.12 -20.98
C ALA A 432 -27.73 0.19 -21.73
N GLU A 433 -28.02 1.30 -21.04
CA GLU A 433 -28.18 2.62 -21.65
C GLU A 433 -26.92 3.03 -22.42
N VAL A 434 -25.75 2.98 -21.81
CA VAL A 434 -24.46 3.34 -22.44
C VAL A 434 -24.16 2.40 -23.61
N SER A 435 -24.40 1.11 -23.45
CA SER A 435 -24.25 0.10 -24.51
C SER A 435 -25.06 0.48 -25.75
N ALA A 436 -26.33 0.89 -25.56
CA ALA A 436 -27.19 1.33 -26.65
C ALA A 436 -26.77 2.68 -27.25
N GLU A 437 -26.39 3.66 -26.43
CA GLU A 437 -25.91 4.98 -26.85
C GLU A 437 -24.63 4.88 -27.68
N GLU A 438 -23.67 4.05 -27.23
CA GLU A 438 -22.38 3.88 -27.89
C GLU A 438 -22.40 2.79 -28.99
N GLY A 439 -23.47 1.99 -29.08
CA GLY A 439 -23.58 0.92 -30.07
C GLY A 439 -22.56 -0.20 -29.91
N VAL A 440 -22.17 -0.50 -28.68
CA VAL A 440 -21.19 -1.51 -28.29
C VAL A 440 -21.81 -2.40 -27.22
N GLU A 441 -21.70 -3.71 -27.38
CA GLU A 441 -22.12 -4.66 -26.34
C GLU A 441 -21.13 -4.60 -25.17
N LEU A 442 -21.63 -4.28 -23.98
CA LEU A 442 -20.86 -4.23 -22.74
C LEU A 442 -21.31 -5.36 -21.81
N ASN A 443 -20.36 -6.17 -21.38
CA ASN A 443 -20.55 -7.19 -20.36
C ASN A 443 -19.63 -6.87 -19.18
N ILE A 444 -20.16 -6.16 -18.18
CA ILE A 444 -19.39 -5.69 -17.01
C ILE A 444 -19.92 -6.44 -15.79
N PRO A 445 -19.13 -7.35 -15.19
CA PRO A 445 -19.51 -8.07 -13.97
C PRO A 445 -19.75 -7.11 -12.80
N VAL A 446 -20.75 -7.44 -11.97
CA VAL A 446 -21.11 -6.66 -10.78
C VAL A 446 -20.98 -7.53 -9.54
N GLY A 447 -20.00 -7.21 -8.70
CA GLY A 447 -19.75 -7.89 -7.44
C GLY A 447 -19.88 -6.99 -6.23
N THR A 448 -19.55 -7.53 -5.07
CA THR A 448 -19.61 -6.80 -3.82
C THR A 448 -18.40 -7.11 -2.91
N MET A 449 -18.13 -6.17 -1.99
CA MET A 449 -17.14 -6.38 -0.93
C MET A 449 -17.82 -6.95 0.32
N LEU A 450 -17.30 -8.10 0.77
CA LEU A 450 -17.68 -8.69 2.06
C LEU A 450 -16.76 -8.12 3.14
N GLU A 451 -17.25 -7.15 3.88
CA GLU A 451 -16.47 -6.39 4.87
C GLU A 451 -17.24 -6.10 6.16
N LEU A 452 -18.44 -6.64 6.26
CA LEU A 452 -19.25 -6.59 7.47
C LEU A 452 -19.58 -8.01 7.94
N PRO A 453 -19.53 -8.31 9.25
CA PRO A 453 -19.87 -9.64 9.77
C PRO A 453 -21.24 -10.14 9.31
N ARG A 454 -22.21 -9.22 9.22
CA ARG A 454 -23.56 -9.57 8.73
C ARG A 454 -23.54 -10.05 7.27
N ALA A 455 -22.80 -9.37 6.39
CA ALA A 455 -22.66 -9.78 5.00
C ALA A 455 -22.03 -11.18 4.88
N CYS A 456 -21.04 -11.48 5.72
CA CYS A 456 -20.42 -12.81 5.76
C CYS A 456 -21.41 -13.89 6.19
N MET A 457 -22.34 -13.57 7.11
CA MET A 457 -23.36 -14.53 7.60
C MET A 457 -24.47 -14.84 6.58
N VAL A 458 -24.68 -13.96 5.59
CA VAL A 458 -25.66 -14.13 4.52
C VAL A 458 -25.01 -14.15 3.14
N ALA A 459 -23.72 -14.52 3.08
CA ALA A 459 -22.95 -14.51 1.86
C ALA A 459 -23.50 -15.46 0.79
N ASP A 460 -24.08 -16.58 1.19
CA ASP A 460 -24.77 -17.53 0.32
C ASP A 460 -25.99 -16.91 -0.37
N GLU A 461 -26.77 -16.08 0.32
CA GLU A 461 -27.90 -15.34 -0.26
C GLU A 461 -27.40 -14.27 -1.24
N ILE A 462 -26.35 -13.52 -0.88
CA ILE A 462 -25.76 -12.48 -1.73
C ILE A 462 -25.14 -13.08 -2.99
N ALA A 463 -24.52 -14.27 -2.89
CA ALA A 463 -23.86 -14.96 -4.00
C ALA A 463 -24.82 -15.27 -5.18
N HIS A 464 -26.12 -15.40 -4.93
CA HIS A 464 -27.11 -15.58 -6.01
C HIS A 464 -27.27 -14.33 -6.89
N HIS A 465 -26.77 -13.17 -6.43
CA HIS A 465 -26.94 -11.86 -7.06
C HIS A 465 -25.63 -11.14 -7.32
N ALA A 466 -24.47 -11.71 -6.98
CA ALA A 466 -23.16 -11.13 -7.21
C ALA A 466 -22.34 -12.03 -8.13
N ASP A 467 -21.64 -11.43 -9.09
CA ASP A 467 -20.78 -12.18 -10.02
C ASP A 467 -19.45 -12.56 -9.38
N PHE A 468 -19.00 -11.79 -8.39
CA PHE A 468 -17.79 -12.05 -7.61
C PHE A 468 -17.85 -11.40 -6.22
N PHE A 469 -16.95 -11.84 -5.33
CA PHE A 469 -16.73 -11.24 -4.02
C PHE A 469 -15.30 -10.70 -3.90
N CYS A 470 -15.16 -9.57 -3.23
CA CYS A 470 -13.92 -9.09 -2.64
C CYS A 470 -14.04 -9.09 -1.11
N PHE A 471 -12.90 -9.10 -0.40
CA PHE A 471 -12.90 -9.07 1.06
C PHE A 471 -12.24 -7.79 1.56
N GLY A 472 -13.02 -6.94 2.25
CA GLY A 472 -12.55 -5.72 2.91
C GLY A 472 -12.03 -6.01 4.31
N THR A 473 -10.81 -6.57 4.42
CA THR A 473 -10.27 -7.07 5.70
C THR A 473 -10.13 -5.97 6.76
N ASN A 474 -9.88 -4.72 6.38
CA ASN A 474 -9.80 -3.60 7.33
C ASN A 474 -11.14 -3.40 8.06
N ASP A 475 -12.23 -3.18 7.31
CA ASP A 475 -13.57 -2.96 7.88
C ASP A 475 -14.08 -4.23 8.58
N LEU A 476 -13.86 -5.40 7.99
CA LEU A 476 -14.29 -6.68 8.58
C LEU A 476 -13.61 -6.93 9.94
N THR A 477 -12.30 -6.68 10.04
CA THR A 477 -11.56 -6.82 11.31
C THR A 477 -12.09 -5.85 12.36
N GLN A 478 -12.21 -4.56 12.02
CA GLN A 478 -12.66 -3.53 12.94
C GLN A 478 -14.10 -3.78 13.43
N THR A 479 -15.01 -4.17 12.54
CA THR A 479 -16.40 -4.43 12.89
C THR A 479 -16.58 -5.74 13.66
N THR A 480 -15.77 -6.77 13.35
CA THR A 480 -15.80 -8.06 14.06
C THR A 480 -15.32 -7.93 15.50
N PHE A 481 -14.22 -7.23 15.71
CA PHE A 481 -13.63 -7.02 17.03
C PHE A 481 -14.21 -5.82 17.79
N GLY A 482 -14.92 -4.93 17.11
CA GLY A 482 -15.55 -3.76 17.70
C GLY A 482 -14.55 -2.69 18.17
N PHE A 483 -13.44 -2.51 17.46
CA PHE A 483 -12.47 -1.46 17.75
C PHE A 483 -11.91 -0.81 16.47
N SER A 484 -11.49 0.44 16.60
CA SER A 484 -10.75 1.15 15.55
C SER A 484 -9.33 0.61 15.46
N ARG A 485 -8.87 0.26 14.25
CA ARG A 485 -7.51 -0.21 14.00
C ARG A 485 -6.46 0.78 14.49
N ASP A 486 -6.56 2.03 14.08
CA ASP A 486 -5.58 3.07 14.38
C ASP A 486 -5.49 3.36 15.87
N ASP A 487 -6.65 3.37 16.57
CA ASP A 487 -6.68 3.56 18.02
C ASP A 487 -6.16 2.33 18.76
N ALA A 488 -6.49 1.12 18.30
CA ALA A 488 -6.14 -0.12 18.98
C ALA A 488 -4.64 -0.42 18.89
N GLU A 489 -4.06 -0.30 17.69
CA GLU A 489 -2.63 -0.56 17.44
C GLU A 489 -1.73 0.38 18.26
N ALA A 490 -2.10 1.65 18.38
CA ALA A 490 -1.31 2.63 19.12
C ALA A 490 -1.50 2.55 20.64
N LYS A 491 -2.70 2.19 21.13
CA LYS A 491 -3.06 2.36 22.55
C LYS A 491 -3.01 1.09 23.37
N PHE A 492 -3.63 -0.02 22.95
CA PHE A 492 -3.81 -1.17 23.81
C PHE A 492 -3.32 -2.51 23.25
N ILE A 493 -3.22 -2.72 21.95
CA ILE A 493 -2.72 -3.99 21.38
C ILE A 493 -1.31 -4.33 21.89
N PRO A 494 -0.33 -3.41 21.95
CA PRO A 494 0.98 -3.73 22.49
C PRO A 494 0.92 -4.23 23.94
N LEU A 495 0.03 -3.65 24.77
CA LEU A 495 -0.18 -4.09 26.14
C LEU A 495 -0.84 -5.48 26.21
N TYR A 496 -1.77 -5.78 25.31
CA TYR A 496 -2.41 -7.10 25.22
C TYR A 496 -1.39 -8.16 24.82
N MET A 497 -0.50 -7.87 23.89
CA MET A 497 0.60 -8.76 23.51
C MET A 497 1.54 -9.01 24.69
N HIS A 498 1.95 -7.95 25.40
CA HIS A 498 2.80 -8.07 26.59
C HIS A 498 2.14 -8.91 27.69
N LYS A 499 0.85 -8.77 27.88
CA LYS A 499 0.07 -9.55 28.86
C LYS A 499 -0.33 -10.94 28.36
N LYS A 500 0.08 -11.34 27.17
CA LYS A 500 -0.27 -12.63 26.53
C LYS A 500 -1.79 -12.85 26.42
N LEU A 501 -2.56 -11.79 26.23
CA LEU A 501 -3.98 -11.85 25.92
C LEU A 501 -4.22 -12.18 24.44
N SER A 502 -3.14 -12.36 23.70
CA SER A 502 -3.02 -12.90 22.34
C SER A 502 -4.01 -12.30 21.34
N LEU A 503 -3.62 -11.15 20.78
CA LEU A 503 -4.24 -10.62 19.56
C LEU A 503 -3.26 -10.65 18.37
N ILE A 504 -2.15 -11.38 18.49
CA ILE A 504 -1.13 -11.53 17.43
C ILE A 504 -1.73 -12.08 16.13
N HIS A 505 -2.82 -12.84 16.23
CA HIS A 505 -3.46 -13.49 15.07
C HIS A 505 -4.64 -12.69 14.49
N ILE A 506 -4.83 -11.44 14.89
CA ILE A 506 -5.91 -10.59 14.38
C ILE A 506 -5.53 -9.95 13.03
N SER A 507 -4.24 -9.92 12.69
CA SER A 507 -3.71 -9.33 11.47
C SER A 507 -3.27 -10.35 10.41
N GLU A 508 -3.50 -11.64 10.67
CA GLU A 508 -3.23 -12.72 9.70
C GLU A 508 -4.53 -13.32 9.15
#